data_e6af63c98fab2c6290bbad6ed9a6f5ac
#
_entry.id   e6af63c98fab2c6290bbad6ed9a6f5ac
#
_cell.length_a   1.000
_cell.length_b   1.000
_cell.length_c   1.000
_cell.angle_alpha   90.00
_cell.angle_beta   90.00
_cell.angle_gamma   90.00
#
_symmetry.space_group_name_H-M   'P 1'
#
loop_
_entity.id
_entity.type
_entity.pdbx_description
1 polymer ?
#
loop_
_entity_poly.entity_id
_entity_poly.type
_entity_poly.pdbx_seq_one_letter_code
_entity_poly.pdbx_strand_id
1 'polypeptide(L)'
;MRYQVPAIAPSPTNINKTAPKLNSGGNKSIKNTTNKYPALYGNDLINYSPSRVEHGAKSNAVEDVIDWHQNAKGMVTLSWHWNAPTDLYNTDDNPWWSGFYTRATSFNIKEVLANPDSEKYQLILRDIDAIASELKKLEALHIPILWRPLHE
;
A
#
# COMPACT_ATOMS: atom_id res chain seq x y z
N MET A 1 17.58 -21.53 -25.80
CA MET A 1 18.17 -20.18 -25.62
C MET A 1 18.12 -19.88 -24.12
N ARG A 2 19.27 -19.71 -23.46
CA ARG A 2 19.34 -19.33 -22.04
C ARG A 2 19.50 -17.81 -22.00
N TYR A 3 18.56 -17.10 -21.39
CA TYR A 3 18.71 -15.69 -21.11
C TYR A 3 19.74 -15.48 -20.00
N GLN A 4 20.86 -14.86 -20.31
CA GLN A 4 21.81 -14.37 -19.32
C GLN A 4 21.35 -12.97 -18.89
N VAL A 5 21.02 -12.85 -17.60
CA VAL A 5 20.77 -11.55 -16.95
C VAL A 5 22.17 -10.94 -16.65
N PRO A 6 22.44 -9.70 -17.08
CA PRO A 6 23.71 -9.06 -16.74
C PRO A 6 23.74 -8.74 -15.25
N ALA A 7 24.84 -9.11 -14.58
CA ALA A 7 25.09 -8.77 -13.19
C ALA A 7 25.31 -7.25 -13.07
N ILE A 8 24.41 -6.57 -12.37
CA ILE A 8 24.61 -5.18 -11.94
C ILE A 8 25.46 -5.22 -10.68
N ALA A 9 26.70 -4.71 -10.78
CA ALA A 9 27.58 -4.55 -9.64
C ALA A 9 26.96 -3.54 -8.63
N PRO A 10 26.95 -3.86 -7.32
CA PRO A 10 26.46 -2.91 -6.33
C PRO A 10 27.43 -1.73 -6.20
N SER A 11 26.93 -0.53 -6.43
CA SER A 11 27.64 0.71 -6.12
C SER A 11 27.79 0.82 -4.58
N PRO A 12 28.96 1.21 -4.06
CA PRO A 12 29.13 1.38 -2.61
C PRO A 12 28.40 2.67 -2.18
N THR A 13 27.16 2.54 -1.75
CA THR A 13 26.45 3.63 -1.11
C THR A 13 26.91 3.78 0.33
N ASN A 14 27.50 4.93 0.60
CA ASN A 14 27.77 5.47 1.94
C ASN A 14 26.46 5.47 2.74
N ILE A 15 26.26 4.45 3.60
CA ILE A 15 25.09 4.34 4.43
C ILE A 15 25.31 5.28 5.62
N ASN A 16 24.91 6.54 5.48
CA ASN A 16 24.58 7.36 6.63
C ASN A 16 23.43 6.66 7.36
N LYS A 17 23.74 6.01 8.47
CA LYS A 17 22.76 5.36 9.36
C LYS A 17 21.91 6.44 10.05
N THR A 18 21.01 7.06 9.33
CA THR A 18 19.93 7.82 9.93
C THR A 18 18.96 6.84 10.57
N ALA A 19 18.52 7.12 11.78
CA ALA A 19 17.49 6.32 12.42
C ALA A 19 16.24 6.29 11.54
N PRO A 20 15.55 5.13 11.39
CA PRO A 20 14.38 5.03 10.53
C PRO A 20 13.34 6.09 10.91
N LYS A 21 12.75 6.74 9.91
CA LYS A 21 11.67 7.72 10.10
C LYS A 21 10.43 6.97 10.58
N LEU A 22 10.30 6.81 11.89
CA LEU A 22 9.16 6.17 12.53
C LEU A 22 7.94 7.11 12.50
N ASN A 23 7.25 7.16 11.38
CA ASN A 23 6.09 8.04 11.24
C ASN A 23 4.81 7.49 11.90
N SER A 24 4.78 6.22 12.33
CA SER A 24 3.67 5.70 13.12
C SER A 24 3.94 5.92 14.62
N GLY A 25 3.00 6.56 15.31
CA GLY A 25 3.10 6.82 16.76
C GLY A 25 3.32 5.55 17.58
N GLY A 26 2.78 4.40 17.14
CA GLY A 26 2.94 3.11 17.79
C GLY A 26 4.39 2.60 17.82
N ASN A 27 5.09 2.62 16.69
CA ASN A 27 6.49 2.16 16.61
C ASN A 27 7.43 3.03 17.41
N LYS A 28 7.20 4.34 17.42
CA LYS A 28 7.95 5.29 18.24
C LYS A 28 7.74 5.03 19.73
N SER A 29 6.51 4.76 20.15
CA SER A 29 6.19 4.42 21.53
C SER A 29 6.89 3.13 21.97
N ILE A 30 6.85 2.06 21.18
CA ILE A 30 7.55 0.80 21.46
C ILE A 30 9.06 1.05 21.60
N LYS A 31 9.66 1.77 20.65
CA LYS A 31 11.10 2.09 20.70
C LYS A 31 11.47 2.88 21.96
N ASN A 32 10.66 3.86 22.33
CA ASN A 32 10.91 4.69 23.51
C ASN A 32 10.80 3.88 24.81
N THR A 33 9.85 2.93 24.87
CA THR A 33 9.62 2.11 26.08
C THR A 33 10.61 0.96 26.22
N THR A 34 10.95 0.30 25.11
CA THR A 34 11.73 -0.95 25.13
C THR A 34 13.17 -0.80 24.67
N ASN A 35 13.53 0.35 24.14
CA ASN A 35 14.75 0.64 23.39
C ASN A 35 14.98 -0.28 22.17
N LYS A 36 13.93 -0.98 21.70
CA LYS A 36 13.97 -1.87 20.53
C LYS A 36 12.90 -1.50 19.51
N TYR A 37 13.16 -1.75 18.24
CA TYR A 37 12.15 -1.68 17.22
C TYR A 37 11.30 -2.95 17.20
N PRO A 38 10.00 -2.88 16.85
CA PRO A 38 9.20 -4.07 16.60
C PRO A 38 9.81 -4.88 15.45
N ALA A 39 9.59 -6.19 15.44
CA ALA A 39 10.10 -7.06 14.37
C ALA A 39 9.28 -6.91 13.07
N LEU A 40 8.02 -6.50 13.18
CA LEU A 40 7.08 -6.36 12.08
C LEU A 40 6.55 -4.94 12.03
N TYR A 41 6.58 -4.33 10.83
CA TYR A 41 5.96 -3.06 10.52
C TYR A 41 4.77 -3.29 9.59
N GLY A 42 3.61 -2.75 9.97
CA GLY A 42 2.39 -2.82 9.17
C GLY A 42 1.99 -1.45 8.63
N ASN A 43 1.55 -1.42 7.38
CA ASN A 43 0.97 -0.23 6.76
C ASN A 43 -0.14 -0.62 5.78
N ASP A 44 -0.85 0.37 5.27
CA ASP A 44 -1.99 0.19 4.39
C ASP A 44 -1.85 1.02 3.11
N LEU A 45 -2.17 0.40 1.98
CA LEU A 45 -2.13 1.05 0.68
C LEU A 45 -3.44 1.76 0.31
N ILE A 46 -4.40 1.86 1.22
CA ILE A 46 -5.73 2.45 1.01
C ILE A 46 -5.65 3.82 0.32
N ASN A 47 -4.72 4.68 0.73
CA ASN A 47 -4.59 6.04 0.21
C ASN A 47 -3.92 6.14 -1.17
N TYR A 48 -3.49 5.01 -1.75
CA TYR A 48 -3.11 4.94 -3.16
C TYR A 48 -4.29 4.55 -4.07
N SER A 49 -5.43 4.17 -3.50
CA SER A 49 -6.66 3.89 -4.28
C SER A 49 -7.06 5.14 -5.08
N PRO A 50 -7.24 5.05 -6.41
CA PRO A 50 -7.52 6.20 -7.26
C PRO A 50 -8.70 7.05 -6.80
N SER A 51 -9.80 6.45 -6.35
CA SER A 51 -10.95 7.20 -5.81
C SER A 51 -10.60 8.05 -4.58
N ARG A 52 -9.61 7.64 -3.78
CA ARG A 52 -9.13 8.44 -2.65
C ARG A 52 -8.16 9.53 -3.08
N VAL A 53 -7.30 9.23 -4.06
CA VAL A 53 -6.39 10.21 -4.67
C VAL A 53 -7.17 11.34 -5.35
N GLU A 54 -8.25 11.03 -6.03
CA GLU A 54 -9.18 11.99 -6.64
C GLU A 54 -9.80 12.96 -5.60
N HIS A 55 -9.96 12.51 -4.36
CA HIS A 55 -10.38 13.34 -3.21
C HIS A 55 -9.21 13.97 -2.44
N GLY A 56 -8.00 13.93 -2.99
CA GLY A 56 -6.82 14.58 -2.43
C GLY A 56 -6.06 13.77 -1.38
N ALA A 57 -6.36 12.46 -1.21
CA ALA A 57 -5.58 11.60 -0.33
C ALA A 57 -4.13 11.49 -0.82
N LYS A 58 -3.19 11.45 0.13
CA LYS A 58 -1.77 11.26 -0.10
C LYS A 58 -1.25 10.16 0.82
N SER A 59 -0.22 9.46 0.39
CA SER A 59 0.40 8.40 1.17
C SER A 59 1.91 8.40 1.00
N ASN A 60 2.61 8.00 2.05
CA ASN A 60 4.03 7.65 2.04
C ASN A 60 4.23 6.20 2.55
N ALA A 61 3.16 5.37 2.47
CA ALA A 61 3.19 4.03 3.07
C ALA A 61 4.30 3.15 2.48
N VAL A 62 4.58 3.27 1.19
CA VAL A 62 5.63 2.52 0.51
C VAL A 62 7.01 3.03 0.89
N GLU A 63 7.20 4.34 0.93
CA GLU A 63 8.45 4.97 1.35
C GLU A 63 8.77 4.65 2.82
N ASP A 64 7.78 4.66 3.69
CA ASP A 64 7.92 4.28 5.11
C ASP A 64 8.31 2.79 5.26
N VAL A 65 7.77 1.91 4.43
CA VAL A 65 8.12 0.49 4.38
C VAL A 65 9.56 0.29 3.92
N ILE A 66 9.99 1.02 2.88
CA ILE A 66 11.36 0.97 2.36
C ILE A 66 12.33 1.41 3.45
N ASP A 67 12.07 2.56 4.08
CA ASP A 67 12.88 3.09 5.18
C ASP A 67 12.98 2.10 6.34
N TRP A 68 11.84 1.51 6.74
CA TRP A 68 11.80 0.50 7.79
C TRP A 68 12.66 -0.72 7.47
N HIS A 69 12.47 -1.31 6.30
CA HIS A 69 13.21 -2.51 5.90
C HIS A 69 14.71 -2.25 5.80
N GLN A 70 15.10 -1.12 5.22
CA GLN A 70 16.50 -0.78 5.03
C GLN A 70 17.23 -0.45 6.32
N ASN A 71 16.58 0.27 7.24
CA ASN A 71 17.22 0.79 8.46
C ASN A 71 16.95 -0.06 9.70
N ALA A 72 15.75 -0.61 9.88
CA ALA A 72 15.42 -1.47 11.03
C ALA A 72 15.63 -2.97 10.74
N LYS A 73 15.81 -3.38 9.47
CA LYS A 73 15.92 -4.79 9.03
C LYS A 73 14.73 -5.65 9.46
N GLY A 74 13.59 -5.02 9.67
CA GLY A 74 12.36 -5.69 10.11
C GLY A 74 11.56 -6.27 8.95
N MET A 75 10.64 -7.16 9.28
CA MET A 75 9.62 -7.66 8.35
C MET A 75 8.56 -6.60 8.08
N VAL A 76 7.91 -6.71 6.94
CA VAL A 76 6.87 -5.79 6.49
C VAL A 76 5.59 -6.54 6.20
N THR A 77 4.46 -5.98 6.62
CA THR A 77 3.13 -6.40 6.17
C THR A 77 2.38 -5.22 5.59
N LEU A 78 1.76 -5.44 4.44
CA LEU A 78 0.92 -4.44 3.78
C LEU A 78 -0.49 -4.98 3.59
N SER A 79 -1.47 -4.18 3.94
CA SER A 79 -2.86 -4.38 3.60
C SER A 79 -3.30 -3.42 2.50
N TRP A 80 -4.44 -3.71 1.92
CA TRP A 80 -5.15 -2.79 1.05
C TRP A 80 -6.64 -2.86 1.34
N HIS A 81 -7.13 -1.90 2.10
CA HIS A 81 -8.56 -1.65 2.21
C HIS A 81 -9.00 -0.94 0.94
N TRP A 82 -9.56 -1.69 0.02
CA TRP A 82 -9.93 -1.18 -1.28
C TRP A 82 -11.16 -0.28 -1.19
N ASN A 83 -10.95 1.02 -1.29
CA ASN A 83 -12.04 1.97 -1.42
C ASN A 83 -12.74 1.76 -2.77
N ALA A 84 -14.07 1.67 -2.78
CA ALA A 84 -14.80 1.48 -4.03
C ALA A 84 -14.35 2.50 -5.09
N PRO A 85 -14.11 2.06 -6.34
CA PRO A 85 -13.59 2.95 -7.39
C PRO A 85 -14.59 4.01 -7.85
N THR A 86 -15.87 3.80 -7.60
CA THR A 86 -16.97 4.72 -7.91
C THR A 86 -18.19 4.41 -7.03
N ASP A 87 -19.31 5.08 -7.26
CA ASP A 87 -20.59 4.88 -6.58
C ASP A 87 -20.54 5.12 -5.05
N LEU A 88 -19.64 5.99 -4.61
CA LEU A 88 -19.55 6.41 -3.22
C LEU A 88 -20.76 7.29 -2.84
N TYR A 89 -21.36 7.02 -1.68
CA TYR A 89 -22.48 7.85 -1.22
C TYR A 89 -22.07 9.26 -0.84
N ASN A 90 -20.90 9.40 -0.24
CA ASN A 90 -20.28 10.67 0.16
C ASN A 90 -21.25 11.58 0.96
N THR A 91 -21.86 11.04 2.00
CA THR A 91 -22.71 11.74 2.94
C THR A 91 -22.02 11.95 4.28
N ASP A 92 -22.61 12.70 5.19
CA ASP A 92 -22.06 12.91 6.54
C ASP A 92 -21.88 11.58 7.29
N ASP A 93 -22.85 10.64 7.16
CA ASP A 93 -22.80 9.32 7.79
C ASP A 93 -21.87 8.33 7.05
N ASN A 94 -21.68 8.52 5.75
CA ASN A 94 -20.87 7.68 4.88
C ASN A 94 -19.99 8.54 3.96
N PRO A 95 -18.97 9.19 4.51
CA PRO A 95 -18.09 10.05 3.72
C PRO A 95 -17.25 9.25 2.72
N TRP A 96 -16.76 9.90 1.67
CA TRP A 96 -16.00 9.27 0.58
C TRP A 96 -14.84 8.37 1.05
N TRP A 97 -14.21 8.74 2.15
CA TRP A 97 -13.08 7.98 2.71
C TRP A 97 -13.49 6.67 3.38
N SER A 98 -14.78 6.44 3.61
CA SER A 98 -15.34 5.19 4.16
C SER A 98 -15.77 4.19 3.09
N GLY A 99 -15.48 4.45 1.81
CA GLY A 99 -15.92 3.65 0.66
C GLY A 99 -15.37 2.23 0.58
N PHE A 100 -14.58 1.79 1.53
CA PHE A 100 -14.19 0.38 1.71
C PHE A 100 -15.24 -0.41 2.52
N TYR A 101 -16.21 0.25 3.14
CA TYR A 101 -17.35 -0.41 3.77
C TYR A 101 -18.52 -0.53 2.80
N THR A 102 -19.20 -1.68 2.80
CA THR A 102 -20.38 -1.93 1.96
C THR A 102 -21.53 -0.94 2.20
N ARG A 103 -21.63 -0.37 3.40
CA ARG A 103 -22.64 0.66 3.72
C ARG A 103 -22.36 2.03 3.08
N ALA A 104 -21.15 2.27 2.63
CA ALA A 104 -20.70 3.58 2.13
C ALA A 104 -20.68 3.68 0.59
N THR A 105 -21.07 2.63 -0.09
CA THR A 105 -21.09 2.57 -1.56
C THR A 105 -22.22 1.69 -2.06
N SER A 106 -22.72 1.96 -3.26
CA SER A 106 -23.57 1.05 -4.03
C SER A 106 -22.80 0.22 -5.06
N PHE A 107 -21.46 0.31 -5.07
CA PHE A 107 -20.63 -0.47 -5.98
C PHE A 107 -20.74 -1.96 -5.69
N ASN A 108 -21.30 -2.72 -6.65
CA ASN A 108 -21.48 -4.17 -6.53
C ASN A 108 -20.41 -4.91 -7.34
N ILE A 109 -19.36 -5.37 -6.66
CA ILE A 109 -18.24 -6.05 -7.31
C ILE A 109 -18.67 -7.31 -8.07
N LYS A 110 -19.68 -8.05 -7.56
CA LYS A 110 -20.19 -9.27 -8.24
C LYS A 110 -20.78 -8.95 -9.59
N GLU A 111 -21.59 -7.91 -9.67
CA GLU A 111 -22.20 -7.46 -10.93
C GLU A 111 -21.15 -6.93 -11.90
N VAL A 112 -20.17 -6.19 -11.40
CA VAL A 112 -19.10 -5.63 -12.22
C VAL A 112 -18.21 -6.72 -12.81
N LEU A 113 -17.83 -7.73 -12.02
CA LEU A 113 -17.03 -8.87 -12.50
C LEU A 113 -17.77 -9.74 -13.53
N ALA A 114 -19.11 -9.75 -13.50
CA ALA A 114 -19.91 -10.43 -14.50
C ALA A 114 -19.97 -9.66 -15.84
N ASN A 115 -19.52 -8.40 -15.89
CA ASN A 115 -19.58 -7.52 -17.06
C ASN A 115 -18.20 -6.92 -17.38
N PRO A 116 -17.25 -7.70 -17.93
CA PRO A 116 -15.86 -7.27 -18.14
C PRO A 116 -15.70 -6.12 -19.16
N ASP A 117 -16.69 -5.89 -20.02
CA ASP A 117 -16.69 -4.79 -20.98
C ASP A 117 -17.22 -3.46 -20.40
N SER A 118 -17.63 -3.45 -19.14
CA SER A 118 -18.19 -2.26 -18.49
C SER A 118 -17.10 -1.27 -18.08
N GLU A 119 -17.44 0.02 -18.07
CA GLU A 119 -16.55 1.07 -17.52
C GLU A 119 -16.17 0.78 -16.07
N LYS A 120 -17.10 0.26 -15.26
CA LYS A 120 -16.83 -0.09 -13.85
C LYS A 120 -15.79 -1.20 -13.73
N TYR A 121 -15.76 -2.16 -14.65
CA TYR A 121 -14.71 -3.18 -14.69
C TYR A 121 -13.34 -2.55 -15.00
N GLN A 122 -13.28 -1.59 -15.92
CA GLN A 122 -12.03 -0.87 -16.21
C GLN A 122 -11.53 -0.08 -15.00
N LEU A 123 -12.42 0.44 -14.15
CA LEU A 123 -12.04 1.09 -12.90
C LEU A 123 -11.43 0.09 -11.91
N ILE A 124 -11.91 -1.15 -11.86
CA ILE A 124 -11.27 -2.22 -11.06
C ILE A 124 -9.82 -2.44 -11.52
N LEU A 125 -9.61 -2.58 -12.84
CA LEU A 125 -8.27 -2.79 -13.39
C LEU A 125 -7.35 -1.59 -13.12
N ARG A 126 -7.84 -0.37 -13.29
CA ARG A 126 -7.13 0.87 -12.96
C ARG A 126 -6.62 0.86 -11.52
N ASP A 127 -7.49 0.48 -10.58
CA ASP A 127 -7.15 0.46 -9.16
C ASP A 127 -6.12 -0.62 -8.84
N ILE A 128 -6.25 -1.80 -9.45
CA ILE A 128 -5.26 -2.87 -9.32
C ILE A 128 -3.90 -2.42 -9.87
N ASP A 129 -3.87 -1.77 -11.02
CA ASP A 129 -2.64 -1.28 -11.65
C ASP A 129 -1.97 -0.19 -10.79
N ALA A 130 -2.74 0.69 -10.17
CA ALA A 130 -2.22 1.70 -9.25
C ALA A 130 -1.49 1.05 -8.07
N ILE A 131 -2.10 0.05 -7.43
CA ILE A 131 -1.48 -0.67 -6.31
C ILE A 131 -0.30 -1.53 -6.78
N ALA A 132 -0.41 -2.20 -7.92
CA ALA A 132 0.68 -2.97 -8.50
C ALA A 132 1.92 -2.09 -8.77
N SER A 133 1.72 -0.85 -9.23
CA SER A 133 2.82 0.12 -9.41
C SER A 133 3.55 0.42 -8.11
N GLU A 134 2.83 0.54 -7.00
CA GLU A 134 3.44 0.76 -5.68
C GLU A 134 4.20 -0.49 -5.19
N LEU A 135 3.62 -1.69 -5.37
CA LEU A 135 4.27 -2.94 -4.99
C LEU A 135 5.54 -3.22 -5.81
N LYS A 136 5.58 -2.84 -7.09
CA LYS A 136 6.77 -2.96 -7.94
C LYS A 136 7.96 -2.14 -7.42
N LYS A 137 7.74 -1.05 -6.70
CA LYS A 137 8.83 -0.30 -6.06
C LYS A 137 9.54 -1.16 -5.00
N LEU A 138 8.77 -1.96 -4.24
CA LEU A 138 9.31 -2.87 -3.23
C LEU A 138 10.00 -4.08 -3.87
N GLU A 139 9.42 -4.64 -4.94
CA GLU A 139 10.01 -5.72 -5.72
C GLU A 139 11.38 -5.32 -6.28
N ALA A 140 11.48 -4.13 -6.88
CA ALA A 140 12.73 -3.60 -7.42
C ALA A 140 13.85 -3.46 -6.38
N LEU A 141 13.49 -3.32 -5.11
CA LEU A 141 14.40 -3.25 -3.97
C LEU A 141 14.57 -4.59 -3.25
N HIS A 142 13.98 -5.67 -3.77
CA HIS A 142 13.97 -7.01 -3.17
C HIS A 142 13.46 -7.02 -1.72
N ILE A 143 12.47 -6.20 -1.41
CA ILE A 143 11.86 -6.13 -0.09
C ILE A 143 10.70 -7.16 0.00
N PRO A 144 10.83 -8.23 0.79
CA PRO A 144 9.76 -9.19 0.97
C PRO A 144 8.64 -8.59 1.82
N ILE A 145 7.39 -8.83 1.43
CA ILE A 145 6.21 -8.36 2.15
C ILE A 145 5.25 -9.50 2.47
N LEU A 146 4.56 -9.40 3.58
CA LEU A 146 3.36 -10.18 3.88
C LEU A 146 2.17 -9.39 3.33
N TRP A 147 1.68 -9.80 2.16
CA TRP A 147 0.63 -9.11 1.45
C TRP A 147 -0.76 -9.58 1.86
N ARG A 148 -1.63 -8.65 2.25
CA ARG A 148 -3.01 -8.88 2.67
C ARG A 148 -3.96 -8.01 1.85
N PRO A 149 -4.25 -8.39 0.59
CA PRO A 149 -5.22 -7.65 -0.23
C PRO A 149 -6.64 -7.84 0.31
N LEU A 150 -7.52 -6.88 0.00
CA LEU A 150 -8.95 -6.96 0.33
C LEU A 150 -9.18 -7.30 1.81
N HIS A 151 -8.43 -6.62 2.67
CA HIS A 151 -8.57 -6.77 4.11
C HIS A 151 -9.85 -6.06 4.56
N GLU A 152 -10.84 -6.83 4.99
CA GLU A 152 -12.25 -6.72 5.32
C GLU A 152 -13.22 -7.09 4.19
#